data_7c2463673a2e6b2ae6f773cd21b4e87a
#
_entry.id   7c2463673a2e6b2ae6f773cd21b4e87a
#
_cell.length_a   1.000
_cell.length_b   1.000
_cell.length_c   1.000
_cell.angle_alpha   90.00
_cell.angle_beta   90.00
_cell.angle_gamma   90.00
#
_symmetry.space_group_name_H-M   'P 1'
#
loop_
_entity.id
_entity.type
_entity.pdbx_description
1 polymer ?
#
loop_
_entity_poly.entity_id
_entity_poly.type
_entity_poly.pdbx_seq_one_letter_code
_entity_poly.pdbx_strand_id
1 'polypeptide(L)'
;MKWAKKYISIYNQPLDNVHEGIIQEIKQKLAKVQSDEPVVTVSVIAYNEERHLLPCLWALSEMRCEYPVEIIGVNNDSSDRTGEIFRLVGLPHYLEKRHSCGYARQCGLDHARGRYHINIDADTMYPPLYVQILVD
;
A
#
# COMPACT_ATOMS: atom_id res chain seq x y z
N MET A 1 12.71 11.24 12.35
CA MET A 1 12.81 11.39 10.89
C MET A 1 11.71 12.29 10.37
N LYS A 2 12.11 13.38 9.75
CA LYS A 2 11.14 14.40 9.32
C LYS A 2 10.15 13.92 8.28
N TRP A 3 10.59 13.07 7.34
CA TRP A 3 9.71 12.59 6.28
C TRP A 3 8.54 11.75 6.79
N ALA A 4 8.72 11.09 7.92
CA ALA A 4 7.70 10.17 8.46
C ALA A 4 6.72 10.85 9.42
N LYS A 5 6.99 12.09 9.84
CA LYS A 5 6.27 12.73 10.94
C LYS A 5 4.76 12.83 10.70
N LYS A 6 4.33 13.22 9.52
CA LYS A 6 2.89 13.35 9.23
C LYS A 6 2.19 11.99 9.18
N TYR A 7 2.88 10.94 8.73
CA TYR A 7 2.29 9.59 8.67
C TYR A 7 2.13 9.03 10.07
N ILE A 8 3.09 9.31 10.96
CA ILE A 8 3.02 8.90 12.36
C ILE A 8 1.79 9.50 13.04
N SER A 9 1.34 10.68 12.63
CA SER A 9 0.18 11.34 13.24
C SER A 9 -1.11 10.52 13.14
N ILE A 10 -1.22 9.67 12.13
CA ILE A 10 -2.39 8.78 11.96
C ILE A 10 -2.04 7.31 12.22
N TYR A 11 -0.81 7.00 12.58
CA TYR A 11 -0.38 5.64 12.88
C TYR A 11 -1.06 5.13 14.15
N ASN A 12 -1.57 3.92 14.10
CA ASN A 12 -2.26 3.27 15.21
C ASN A 12 -3.56 3.98 15.64
N GLN A 13 -4.16 4.76 14.73
CA GLN A 13 -5.45 5.40 14.98
C GLN A 13 -6.58 4.57 14.38
N PRO A 14 -7.76 4.50 15.06
CA PRO A 14 -8.95 3.90 14.44
C PRO A 14 -9.29 4.63 13.14
N LEU A 15 -9.81 3.89 12.17
CA LEU A 15 -10.18 4.47 10.88
C LEU A 15 -11.14 5.68 11.05
N ASP A 16 -12.10 5.58 11.97
CA ASP A 16 -13.07 6.64 12.20
C ASP A 16 -12.45 7.94 12.72
N ASN A 17 -11.24 7.87 13.27
CA ASN A 17 -10.52 9.06 13.79
C ASN A 17 -9.67 9.74 12.71
N VAL A 18 -9.54 9.16 11.53
CA VAL A 18 -8.75 9.75 10.45
C VAL A 18 -9.64 10.71 9.66
N HIS A 19 -9.17 11.94 9.50
CA HIS A 19 -9.93 12.96 8.79
C HIS A 19 -10.18 12.56 7.34
N GLU A 20 -11.41 12.74 6.87
CA GLU A 20 -11.82 12.37 5.51
C GLU A 20 -10.93 13.03 4.45
N GLY A 21 -10.48 14.25 4.68
CA GLY A 21 -9.58 14.96 3.77
C GLY A 21 -8.27 14.22 3.54
N ILE A 22 -7.75 13.57 4.58
CA ILE A 22 -6.53 12.76 4.48
C ILE A 22 -6.78 11.53 3.60
N ILE A 23 -7.90 10.86 3.80
CA ILE A 23 -8.28 9.68 3.01
C ILE A 23 -8.40 10.06 1.53
N GLN A 24 -9.05 11.19 1.23
CA GLN A 24 -9.19 11.67 -0.14
C GLN A 24 -7.84 12.06 -0.76
N GLU A 25 -6.95 12.66 0.03
CA GLU A 25 -5.61 12.98 -0.43
C GLU A 25 -4.83 11.72 -0.82
N ILE A 26 -4.89 10.68 0.03
CA ILE A 26 -4.24 9.40 -0.25
C ILE A 26 -4.78 8.80 -1.55
N LYS A 27 -6.10 8.77 -1.68
CA LYS A 27 -6.77 8.26 -2.88
C LYS A 27 -6.29 8.95 -4.15
N GLN A 28 -6.26 10.27 -4.14
CA GLN A 28 -5.85 11.05 -5.30
C GLN A 28 -4.38 10.84 -5.66
N LYS A 29 -3.51 10.80 -4.65
CA LYS A 29 -2.08 10.60 -4.87
C LYS A 29 -1.76 9.19 -5.33
N LEU A 30 -2.43 8.17 -4.79
CA LEU A 30 -2.27 6.80 -5.26
C LEU A 30 -2.67 6.69 -6.73
N ALA A 31 -3.77 7.31 -7.12
CA ALA A 31 -4.20 7.29 -8.52
C ALA A 31 -3.15 7.89 -9.45
N LYS A 32 -2.45 8.94 -9.01
CA LYS A 32 -1.39 9.58 -9.81
C LYS A 32 -0.14 8.72 -9.95
N VAL A 33 0.16 7.89 -8.96
CA VAL A 33 1.33 7.01 -8.98
C VAL A 33 1.13 5.84 -9.96
N GLN A 34 -0.11 5.37 -10.11
CA GLN A 34 -0.41 4.19 -10.92
C GLN A 34 -0.09 4.39 -12.39
N SER A 35 0.59 3.42 -12.98
CA SER A 35 0.85 3.38 -14.42
C SER A 35 0.09 2.22 -15.06
N ASP A 36 -0.41 2.44 -16.29
CA ASP A 36 -1.05 1.40 -17.08
C ASP A 36 -0.05 0.39 -17.65
N GLU A 37 1.22 0.79 -17.74
CA GLU A 37 2.30 -0.07 -18.25
C GLU A 37 3.44 -0.09 -17.24
N PRO A 38 3.25 -0.73 -16.06
CA PRO A 38 4.24 -0.67 -15.00
C PRO A 38 5.50 -1.48 -15.32
N VAL A 39 6.62 -0.96 -14.87
CA VAL A 39 7.89 -1.69 -14.82
C VAL A 39 8.06 -2.34 -13.44
N VAL A 40 7.52 -1.71 -12.41
CA VAL A 40 7.62 -2.17 -11.02
C VAL A 40 6.22 -2.37 -10.46
N THR A 41 5.98 -3.51 -9.83
CA THR A 41 4.78 -3.74 -9.02
C THR A 41 5.15 -3.75 -7.54
N VAL A 42 4.47 -2.93 -6.75
CA VAL A 42 4.59 -2.93 -5.29
C VAL A 42 3.32 -3.56 -4.73
N SER A 43 3.46 -4.69 -4.03
CA SER A 43 2.35 -5.38 -3.38
C SER A 43 2.34 -5.09 -1.89
N VAL A 44 1.26 -4.51 -1.39
CA VAL A 44 1.06 -4.25 0.03
C VAL A 44 0.30 -5.43 0.62
N ILE A 45 0.99 -6.23 1.42
CA ILE A 45 0.43 -7.43 2.03
C ILE A 45 -0.14 -7.04 3.39
N ALA A 46 -1.44 -7.28 3.60
CA ALA A 46 -2.11 -6.86 4.83
C ALA A 46 -2.97 -7.97 5.43
N TYR A 47 -2.80 -8.19 6.73
CA TYR A 47 -3.66 -9.05 7.53
C TYR A 47 -3.97 -8.33 8.86
N ASN A 48 -5.23 -7.92 9.03
CA ASN A 48 -5.69 -7.21 10.25
C ASN A 48 -4.82 -5.98 10.56
N GLU A 49 -4.67 -5.10 9.56
CA GLU A 49 -3.84 -3.91 9.65
C GLU A 49 -4.65 -2.61 9.58
N GLU A 50 -5.89 -2.61 10.09
CA GLU A 50 -6.76 -1.43 9.99
C GLU A 50 -6.19 -0.17 10.65
N ARG A 51 -5.29 -0.32 11.62
CA ARG A 51 -4.67 0.82 12.33
C ARG A 51 -3.36 1.30 11.70
N HIS A 52 -2.81 0.55 10.76
CA HIS A 52 -1.48 0.82 10.20
C HIS A 52 -1.48 1.00 8.69
N LEU A 53 -2.51 0.52 8.01
CA LEU A 53 -2.53 0.52 6.54
C LEU A 53 -2.59 1.93 5.94
N LEU A 54 -3.39 2.83 6.48
CA LEU A 54 -3.50 4.18 5.94
C LEU A 54 -2.17 4.96 5.96
N PRO A 55 -1.42 5.01 7.07
CA PRO A 55 -0.11 5.68 7.04
C PRO A 55 0.87 5.02 6.07
N CYS A 56 0.84 3.69 5.94
CA CYS A 56 1.64 2.99 4.95
C CYS A 56 1.30 3.45 3.53
N LEU A 57 0.01 3.46 3.18
CA LEU A 57 -0.46 3.87 1.86
C LEU A 57 -0.21 5.36 1.60
N TRP A 58 -0.33 6.20 2.62
CA TRP A 58 -0.02 7.61 2.49
C TRP A 58 1.44 7.82 2.10
N ALA A 59 2.35 7.13 2.80
CA ALA A 59 3.77 7.19 2.47
C ALA A 59 4.05 6.70 1.05
N LEU A 60 3.43 5.60 0.64
CA LEU A 60 3.58 5.08 -0.73
C LEU A 60 3.02 6.02 -1.78
N SER A 61 1.93 6.72 -1.47
CA SER A 61 1.30 7.67 -2.40
C SER A 61 2.23 8.84 -2.75
N GLU A 62 3.23 9.08 -1.92
CA GLU A 62 4.19 10.18 -2.09
C GLU A 62 5.56 9.69 -2.55
N MET A 63 5.64 8.44 -3.00
CA MET A 63 6.91 7.91 -3.50
C MET A 63 7.42 8.66 -4.72
N ARG A 64 8.74 8.65 -4.89
CA ARG A 64 9.42 9.18 -6.07
C ARG A 64 10.16 8.03 -6.75
N CYS A 65 9.74 7.71 -7.95
CA CYS A 65 10.36 6.66 -8.74
C CYS A 65 10.34 7.06 -10.21
N GLU A 66 11.49 6.93 -10.86
CA GLU A 66 11.63 7.24 -12.29
C GLU A 66 10.99 6.18 -13.17
N TYR A 67 10.83 4.96 -12.65
CA TYR A 67 10.21 3.88 -13.39
C TYR A 67 8.70 3.90 -13.19
N PRO A 68 7.92 3.53 -14.22
CA PRO A 68 6.46 3.38 -14.06
C PRO A 68 6.13 2.32 -13.02
N VAL A 69 5.23 2.65 -12.10
CA VAL A 69 4.88 1.81 -10.94
C VAL A 69 3.40 1.51 -10.93
N GLU A 70 3.03 0.31 -10.53
CA GLU A 70 1.69 0.02 -10.02
C GLU A 70 1.81 -0.39 -8.55
N ILE A 71 0.83 0.02 -7.76
CA ILE A 71 0.68 -0.43 -6.37
C ILE A 71 -0.58 -1.26 -6.31
N ILE A 72 -0.48 -2.47 -5.76
CA ILE A 72 -1.64 -3.33 -5.52
C ILE A 72 -1.67 -3.74 -4.06
N GLY A 73 -2.86 -4.05 -3.57
CA GLY A 73 -3.05 -4.56 -2.22
C GLY A 73 -3.37 -6.04 -2.24
N VAL A 74 -2.96 -6.75 -1.20
CA VAL A 74 -3.41 -8.12 -0.94
C VAL A 74 -3.99 -8.15 0.47
N ASN A 75 -5.28 -8.43 0.55
CA ASN A 75 -5.97 -8.63 1.83
C ASN A 75 -5.95 -10.12 2.13
N ASN A 76 -5.19 -10.50 3.16
CA ASN A 76 -5.05 -11.91 3.53
C ASN A 76 -6.20 -12.38 4.41
N ASP A 77 -7.44 -12.10 3.96
CA ASP A 77 -8.68 -12.49 4.62
C ASP A 77 -8.79 -11.90 6.02
N SER A 78 -8.60 -10.58 6.11
CA SER A 78 -8.69 -9.84 7.37
C SER A 78 -10.11 -9.86 7.93
N SER A 79 -10.22 -9.96 9.25
CA SER A 79 -11.49 -9.90 9.96
C SER A 79 -11.88 -8.49 10.40
N ASP A 80 -10.97 -7.53 10.26
CA ASP A 80 -11.17 -6.13 10.62
C ASP A 80 -11.51 -5.26 9.39
N ARG A 81 -11.31 -3.95 9.47
CA ARG A 81 -11.64 -3.01 8.41
C ARG A 81 -10.52 -2.84 7.35
N THR A 82 -9.54 -3.73 7.31
CA THR A 82 -8.45 -3.66 6.33
C THR A 82 -8.96 -3.62 4.90
N GLY A 83 -9.87 -4.51 4.53
CA GLY A 83 -10.45 -4.54 3.19
C GLY A 83 -11.21 -3.25 2.84
N GLU A 84 -11.90 -2.68 3.82
CA GLU A 84 -12.59 -1.40 3.64
C GLU A 84 -11.62 -0.27 3.32
N ILE A 85 -10.45 -0.26 3.96
CA ILE A 85 -9.43 0.78 3.72
C ILE A 85 -8.95 0.71 2.27
N PHE A 86 -8.67 -0.47 1.75
CA PHE A 86 -8.28 -0.61 0.34
C PHE A 86 -9.35 -0.02 -0.60
N ARG A 87 -10.62 -0.26 -0.29
CA ARG A 87 -11.73 0.28 -1.09
C ARG A 87 -11.82 1.80 -0.98
N LEU A 88 -11.67 2.33 0.23
CA LEU A 88 -11.79 3.79 0.48
C LEU A 88 -10.74 4.58 -0.29
N VAL A 89 -9.53 4.06 -0.42
CA VAL A 89 -8.45 4.74 -1.14
C VAL A 89 -8.39 4.33 -2.62
N GLY A 90 -9.33 3.51 -3.07
CA GLY A 90 -9.41 3.12 -4.49
C GLY A 90 -8.23 2.31 -5.00
N LEU A 91 -7.54 1.60 -4.13
CA LEU A 91 -6.39 0.80 -4.53
C LEU A 91 -6.87 -0.55 -5.08
N PRO A 92 -6.38 -0.97 -6.27
CA PRO A 92 -6.64 -2.33 -6.74
C PRO A 92 -6.12 -3.33 -5.70
N HIS A 93 -6.97 -4.27 -5.30
CA HIS A 93 -6.59 -5.23 -4.28
C HIS A 93 -7.27 -6.56 -4.49
N TYR A 94 -6.69 -7.60 -3.89
CA TYR A 94 -7.10 -8.99 -4.10
C TYR A 94 -7.24 -9.68 -2.76
N LEU A 95 -8.20 -10.60 -2.66
CA LEU A 95 -8.43 -11.39 -1.45
C LEU A 95 -7.67 -12.71 -1.56
N GLU A 96 -6.82 -13.01 -0.58
CA GLU A 96 -6.19 -14.31 -0.44
C GLU A 96 -6.71 -14.98 0.83
N LYS A 97 -7.52 -16.00 0.67
CA LYS A 97 -8.21 -16.66 1.80
C LYS A 97 -7.30 -17.56 2.64
N ARG A 98 -6.19 -18.01 2.07
CA ARG A 98 -5.25 -18.86 2.79
C ARG A 98 -4.37 -18.00 3.68
N HIS A 99 -4.52 -18.11 5.00
CA HIS A 99 -3.83 -17.28 5.98
C HIS A 99 -2.36 -17.68 6.07
N SER A 100 -1.53 -17.03 5.27
CA SER A 100 -0.08 -17.26 5.26
C SER A 100 0.59 -16.16 4.48
N CYS A 101 1.71 -15.64 4.98
CA CYS A 101 2.52 -14.67 4.27
C CYS A 101 2.97 -15.20 2.91
N GLY A 102 3.29 -16.48 2.82
CA GLY A 102 3.70 -17.12 1.56
C GLY A 102 2.60 -17.07 0.51
N TYR A 103 1.39 -17.44 0.87
CA TYR A 103 0.25 -17.39 -0.05
C TYR A 103 -0.10 -15.95 -0.42
N ALA A 104 -0.03 -15.03 0.53
CA ALA A 104 -0.33 -13.63 0.25
C ALA A 104 0.68 -13.03 -0.72
N ARG A 105 1.97 -13.33 -0.55
CA ARG A 105 3.02 -12.90 -1.48
C ARG A 105 2.84 -13.52 -2.86
N GLN A 106 2.45 -14.80 -2.92
CA GLN A 106 2.16 -15.46 -4.19
C GLN A 106 0.98 -14.80 -4.89
N CYS A 107 -0.06 -14.45 -4.15
CA CYS A 107 -1.20 -13.72 -4.70
C CYS A 107 -0.78 -12.39 -5.32
N GLY A 108 0.08 -11.64 -4.64
CA GLY A 108 0.64 -10.40 -5.18
C GLY A 108 1.43 -10.65 -6.46
N LEU A 109 2.28 -11.68 -6.47
CA LEU A 109 3.06 -12.04 -7.64
C LEU A 109 2.17 -12.44 -8.82
N ASP A 110 1.12 -13.22 -8.57
CA ASP A 110 0.20 -13.69 -9.62
C ASP A 110 -0.53 -12.54 -10.31
N HIS A 111 -0.74 -11.40 -9.61
CA HIS A 111 -1.43 -10.24 -10.15
C HIS A 111 -0.47 -9.13 -10.60
N ALA A 112 0.83 -9.26 -10.34
CA ALA A 112 1.82 -8.26 -10.72
C ALA A 112 2.00 -8.22 -12.22
N ARG A 113 1.97 -7.00 -12.79
CA ARG A 113 2.22 -6.78 -14.22
C ARG A 113 3.61 -6.24 -14.48
N GLY A 114 4.29 -5.74 -13.44
CA GLY A 114 5.62 -5.18 -13.55
C GLY A 114 6.68 -6.25 -13.75
N ARG A 115 7.78 -5.85 -14.40
CA ARG A 115 8.94 -6.71 -14.57
C ARG A 115 9.62 -7.01 -13.23
N TYR A 116 9.59 -6.03 -12.31
CA TYR A 116 10.11 -6.17 -10.96
C TYR A 116 8.95 -6.19 -9.99
N HIS A 117 9.03 -7.05 -8.98
CA HIS A 117 8.00 -7.20 -7.97
C HIS A 117 8.58 -7.00 -6.58
N ILE A 118 8.00 -6.08 -5.81
CA ILE A 118 8.40 -5.77 -4.45
C ILE A 118 7.24 -6.04 -3.52
N ASN A 119 7.45 -6.89 -2.52
CA ASN A 119 6.48 -7.09 -1.44
C ASN A 119 6.82 -6.16 -0.29
N ILE A 120 5.82 -5.50 0.27
CA ILE A 120 5.99 -4.65 1.45
C ILE A 120 4.95 -4.99 2.50
N ASP A 121 5.28 -4.66 3.76
CA ASP A 121 4.41 -4.89 4.90
C ASP A 121 3.50 -3.68 5.12
N ALA A 122 2.24 -3.94 5.45
CA ALA A 122 1.21 -2.90 5.62
C ALA A 122 1.37 -2.07 6.89
N ASP A 123 2.23 -2.47 7.81
CA ASP A 123 2.46 -1.79 9.09
C ASP A 123 3.67 -0.86 9.09
N THR A 124 4.30 -0.67 7.93
CA THR A 124 5.55 0.09 7.81
C THR A 124 5.37 1.27 6.87
N MET A 125 6.02 2.38 7.21
CA MET A 125 6.08 3.55 6.33
C MET A 125 7.42 3.56 5.61
N TYR A 126 7.38 3.74 4.30
CA TYR A 126 8.57 3.66 3.45
C TYR A 126 9.00 5.05 2.98
N PRO A 127 10.33 5.34 2.98
CA PRO A 127 10.82 6.63 2.48
C PRO A 127 10.49 6.85 1.00
N PRO A 128 10.43 8.10 0.54
CA PRO A 128 10.03 8.40 -0.84
C PRO A 128 10.86 7.71 -1.92
N LEU A 129 12.14 7.45 -1.68
CA LEU A 129 13.02 6.83 -2.66
C LEU A 129 13.23 5.32 -2.46
N TYR A 130 12.46 4.70 -1.56
CA TYR A 130 12.64 3.29 -1.23
C TYR A 130 12.55 2.38 -2.46
N VAL A 131 11.50 2.55 -3.26
CA VAL A 131 11.28 1.73 -4.46
C VAL A 131 12.37 2.00 -5.51
N GLN A 132 12.71 3.27 -5.72
CA GLN A 132 13.76 3.66 -6.66
C GLN A 132 15.10 2.99 -6.31
N ILE A 133 15.48 3.02 -5.04
CA ILE A 133 16.74 2.44 -4.58
C ILE A 133 16.76 0.92 -4.79
N LEU A 134 15.64 0.23 -4.53
CA LEU A 134 15.56 -1.22 -4.68
C LEU A 134 15.67 -1.66 -6.14
N VAL A 135 15.16 -0.86 -7.07
CA VAL A 135 15.14 -1.22 -8.51
C VAL A 135 16.45 -0.86 -9.19
N ASP A 136 17.11 0.20 -8.74
CA ASP A 136 18.44 0.55 -9.26
C ASP A 136 19.52 -0.46 -8.75
#